data_c5665e060de7d0829f9c5eb69fe337f6
#
_entry.id   c5665e060de7d0829f9c5eb69fe337f6
#
_cell.length_a   1.000
_cell.length_b   1.000
_cell.length_c   1.000
_cell.angle_alpha   90.00
_cell.angle_beta   90.00
_cell.angle_gamma   90.00
#
_symmetry.space_group_name_H-M   'P 1'
#
loop_
_entity.id
_entity.type
_entity.pdbx_description
1 polymer ?
#
loop_
_entity_poly.entity_id
_entity_poly.type
_entity_poly.pdbx_seq_one_letter_code
_entity_poly.pdbx_strand_id
1 'polypeptide(L)' 'MPLHLYPDVYASGSVPPGWIPTKGGTIKYPVRNPAVRRHLRELLPGRWQKVIKQGNRGEVHYFEHNSGQVAGVKYYAN' A
#
# COMPACT_ATOMS: atom_id res chain seq x y z
N MET A 1 7.38 9.68 -8.04
CA MET A 1 6.23 9.19 -7.24
C MET A 1 6.43 9.65 -5.81
N PRO A 2 5.56 10.53 -5.30
CA PRO A 2 5.66 10.91 -3.91
C PRO A 2 5.29 9.73 -3.01
N LEU A 3 6.06 9.53 -1.94
CA LEU A 3 5.79 8.49 -0.95
C LEU A 3 5.39 9.14 0.36
N HIS A 4 4.33 8.61 0.96
CA HIS A 4 3.83 9.07 2.26
C HIS A 4 3.76 7.88 3.20
N LEU A 5 4.09 8.08 4.48
CA LEU A 5 3.98 7.05 5.50
C LEU A 5 2.70 7.24 6.30
N TYR A 6 1.90 6.18 6.35
CA TYR A 6 0.64 6.19 7.08
C TYR A 6 0.53 4.93 7.94
N PRO A 7 -0.05 5.01 9.16
CA PRO A 7 -0.35 3.81 9.95
C PRO A 7 -1.52 3.01 9.39
N ASP A 8 -2.28 3.61 8.46
CA ASP A 8 -3.49 3.02 7.89
C ASP A 8 -3.67 3.55 6.48
N VAL A 9 -4.11 2.70 5.55
CA VAL A 9 -4.32 3.09 4.15
C VAL A 9 -5.36 4.20 3.99
N TYR A 10 -6.34 4.25 4.87
CA TYR A 10 -7.38 5.29 4.82
C TYR A 10 -6.85 6.67 5.16
N ALA A 11 -5.79 6.73 5.97
CA ALA A 11 -5.18 8.00 6.35
C ALA A 11 -4.51 8.72 5.17
N SER A 12 -4.27 8.01 4.06
CA SER A 12 -3.67 8.61 2.87
C SER A 12 -4.58 9.60 2.17
N GLY A 13 -5.89 9.49 2.38
CA GLY A 13 -6.88 10.25 1.63
C GLY A 13 -7.09 9.75 0.20
N SER A 14 -6.37 8.69 -0.23
CA SER A 14 -6.48 8.14 -1.58
C SER A 14 -7.63 7.15 -1.71
N VAL A 15 -8.09 6.59 -0.61
CA VAL A 15 -9.17 5.60 -0.61
C VAL A 15 -10.51 6.33 -0.52
N PRO A 16 -11.42 6.12 -1.48
CA PRO A 16 -12.68 6.85 -1.50
C PRO A 16 -13.61 6.44 -0.35
N PRO A 17 -14.48 7.36 0.09
CA PRO A 17 -15.49 7.03 1.08
C PRO A 17 -16.36 5.85 0.61
N GLY A 18 -16.68 4.97 1.54
CA GLY A 18 -17.52 3.80 1.22
C GLY A 18 -16.78 2.63 0.59
N TRP A 19 -15.48 2.75 0.35
CA TRP A 19 -14.69 1.60 -0.07
C TRP A 19 -14.55 0.63 1.11
N ILE A 20 -14.87 -0.63 0.87
CA ILE A 20 -14.81 -1.68 1.90
C ILE A 20 -13.96 -2.83 1.34
N PRO A 21 -12.91 -3.28 2.06
CA PRO A 21 -12.11 -4.40 1.58
C PRO A 21 -12.91 -5.69 1.54
N THR A 22 -12.68 -6.49 0.50
CA THR A 22 -13.26 -7.81 0.35
C THR A 22 -12.53 -8.77 1.27
N LYS A 23 -13.26 -9.53 2.07
CA LYS A 23 -12.66 -10.53 2.96
C LYS A 23 -11.88 -11.55 2.13
N GLY A 24 -10.61 -11.76 2.48
CA GLY A 24 -9.74 -12.68 1.75
C GLY A 24 -9.17 -12.13 0.45
N GLY A 25 -9.46 -10.87 0.12
CA GLY A 25 -8.99 -10.24 -1.11
C GLY A 25 -7.64 -9.52 -0.99
N THR A 26 -6.84 -9.84 0.02
CA THR A 26 -5.53 -9.22 0.21
C THR A 26 -4.43 -10.12 -0.33
N ILE A 27 -3.56 -9.54 -1.17
CA ILE A 27 -2.39 -10.21 -1.72
C ILE A 27 -1.15 -9.43 -1.30
N LYS A 28 -0.14 -10.13 -0.80
CA LYS A 28 1.14 -9.54 -0.41
C LYS A 28 2.29 -10.26 -1.09
N TYR A 29 3.27 -9.50 -1.59
CA TYR A 29 4.46 -10.07 -2.18
C TYR A 29 5.66 -9.12 -2.04
N PRO A 30 6.90 -9.64 -2.15
CA PRO A 30 8.09 -8.81 -2.01
C PRO A 30 8.17 -7.73 -3.09
N VAL A 31 8.73 -6.57 -2.73
CA VAL A 31 9.04 -5.52 -3.71
C VAL A 31 10.23 -5.99 -4.54
N ARG A 32 10.03 -6.17 -5.85
CA ARG A 32 11.03 -6.73 -6.75
C ARG A 32 11.87 -5.68 -7.47
N ASN A 33 11.31 -4.50 -7.72
CA ASN A 33 12.02 -3.42 -8.39
C ASN A 33 13.09 -2.86 -7.46
N PRO A 34 14.40 -2.97 -7.80
CA PRO A 34 15.47 -2.53 -6.90
C PRO A 34 15.44 -1.04 -6.59
N ALA A 35 15.06 -0.21 -7.56
CA ALA A 35 14.99 1.24 -7.36
C ALA A 35 13.87 1.60 -6.37
N VAL A 36 12.71 0.99 -6.52
CA VAL A 36 11.58 1.19 -5.61
C VAL A 36 11.95 0.71 -4.21
N ARG A 37 12.55 -0.48 -4.11
CA ARG A 37 12.97 -1.03 -2.82
C ARG A 37 13.97 -0.13 -2.11
N ARG A 38 14.95 0.40 -2.84
CA ARG A 38 15.94 1.33 -2.28
C ARG A 38 15.25 2.58 -1.75
N HIS A 39 14.34 3.13 -2.53
CA HIS A 39 13.61 4.34 -2.17
C HIS A 39 12.77 4.14 -0.91
N LEU A 40 12.10 3.00 -0.81
CA LEU A 40 11.32 2.67 0.39
C LEU A 40 12.22 2.52 1.62
N ARG A 41 13.40 1.91 1.47
CA ARG A 41 14.34 1.72 2.57
C ARG A 41 14.99 3.04 3.01
N GLU A 42 15.11 3.99 2.12
CA GLU A 42 15.55 5.35 2.48
C GLU A 42 14.47 6.06 3.29
N LEU A 43 13.20 5.82 2.96
CA LEU A 43 12.08 6.39 3.67
C LEU A 43 11.96 5.79 5.08
N LEU A 44 12.07 4.48 5.19
CA LEU A 44 12.06 3.76 6.46
C LEU A 44 12.83 2.45 6.28
N PRO A 45 13.97 2.26 6.96
CA PRO A 45 14.74 1.03 6.85
C PRO A 45 13.96 -0.19 7.33
N GLY A 46 14.14 -1.32 6.65
CA GLY A 46 13.50 -2.57 7.03
C GLY A 46 12.92 -3.31 5.84
N ARG A 47 11.98 -4.19 6.12
CA ARG A 47 11.33 -5.03 5.11
C ARG A 47 10.05 -4.38 4.60
N TRP A 48 9.94 -4.29 3.28
CA TRP A 48 8.77 -3.75 2.61
C TRP A 48 8.13 -4.81 1.73
N GLN A 49 6.81 -4.80 1.68
CA GLN A 49 6.03 -5.66 0.80
C GLN A 49 5.08 -4.80 -0.04
N LYS A 50 4.79 -5.27 -1.24
CA LYS A 50 3.71 -4.75 -2.05
C LYS A 50 2.42 -5.40 -1.59
N VAL A 51 1.39 -4.59 -1.34
CA VAL A 51 0.07 -5.08 -0.92
C VAL A 51 -0.98 -4.62 -1.91
N ILE A 52 -1.85 -5.55 -2.29
CA ILE A 52 -3.02 -5.27 -3.12
C ILE A 52 -4.23 -5.73 -2.33
N LYS A 53 -5.15 -4.81 -2.05
CA LYS A 53 -6.42 -5.13 -1.41
C LYS A 53 -7.56 -4.91 -2.37
N GLN A 54 -8.32 -5.96 -2.65
CA GLN A 54 -9.55 -5.83 -3.42
C GLN A 54 -10.66 -5.32 -2.50
N GLY A 55 -11.55 -4.53 -3.06
CA GLY A 55 -12.69 -3.99 -2.34
C GLY A 55 -13.93 -3.94 -3.21
N ASN A 56 -15.01 -3.43 -2.64
CA ASN A 56 -16.32 -3.37 -3.30
C ASN A 56 -16.36 -2.44 -4.52
N ARG A 57 -15.41 -1.50 -4.62
CA ARG A 57 -15.39 -0.49 -5.68
C ARG A 57 -14.08 -0.45 -6.46
N GLY A 58 -13.19 -1.39 -6.23
CA GLY A 58 -11.89 -1.39 -6.88
C GLY A 58 -10.81 -1.89 -5.95
N GLU A 59 -9.57 -1.67 -6.36
CA GLU A 59 -8.41 -2.15 -5.63
C GLU A 59 -7.61 -0.99 -5.03
N VAL A 60 -7.01 -1.24 -3.88
CA VAL A 60 -6.06 -0.32 -3.27
C VAL A 60 -4.69 -0.99 -3.27
N HIS A 61 -3.69 -0.31 -3.82
CA HIS A 61 -2.31 -0.77 -3.87
C HIS A 61 -1.45 0.11 -2.98
N TYR A 62 -0.57 -0.50 -2.20
CA TYR A 62 0.36 0.25 -1.37
C TYR A 62 1.56 -0.59 -1.01
N PHE A 63 2.56 0.03 -0.39
CA PHE A 63 3.70 -0.65 0.16
C PHE A 63 3.57 -0.67 1.68
N GLU A 64 3.83 -1.82 2.28
CA GLU A 64 3.73 -2.00 3.73
C GLU A 64 5.10 -2.34 4.31
N HIS A 65 5.47 -1.63 5.35
CA HIS A 65 6.66 -1.90 6.13
C HIS A 65 6.34 -2.92 7.23
N ASN A 66 7.35 -3.66 7.68
CA ASN A 66 7.15 -4.67 8.74
C ASN A 66 6.69 -4.08 10.08
N SER A 67 6.75 -2.75 10.25
CA SER A 67 6.19 -2.07 11.41
C SER A 67 4.67 -1.83 11.31
N GLY A 68 4.07 -2.07 10.14
CA GLY A 68 2.68 -1.75 9.87
C GLY A 68 2.46 -0.41 9.19
N GLN A 69 3.50 0.40 9.03
CA GLN A 69 3.37 1.66 8.31
C GLN A 69 3.26 1.40 6.82
N VAL A 70 2.53 2.26 6.12
CA VAL A 70 2.27 2.11 4.69
C VAL A 70 2.72 3.35 3.91
N ALA A 71 3.03 3.17 2.63
CA ALA A 71 3.45 4.26 1.75
C ALA A 71 2.95 4.02 0.33
N GLY A 72 2.86 5.10 -0.45
CA GLY A 72 2.53 5.02 -1.86
C GLY A 72 1.15 4.46 -2.15
N VAL A 73 0.15 4.85 -1.37
CA VAL A 73 -1.22 4.34 -1.53
C VAL A 73 -1.83 4.85 -2.82
N LYS A 74 -2.32 3.92 -3.65
CA LYS A 74 -3.03 4.23 -4.89
C LYS A 74 -4.34 3.46 -4.96
N TYR A 75 -5.37 4.13 -5.46
CA TYR A 75 -6.68 3.51 -5.68
C TYR A 75 -6.88 3.29 -7.18
N TYR A 76 -7.35 2.10 -7.53
CA TYR A 76 -7.70 1.72 -8.91
C TYR A 76 -9.18 1.35 -8.94
N ALA A 77 -9.99 2.21 -9.55
CA ALA A 77 -11.43 1.94 -9.70
C ALA A 77 -11.67 0.73 -10.61
N ASN A 78 -12.76 0.04 -10.36
CA ASN A 78 -13.21 -1.06 -11.23
C ASN A 78 -13.52 -0.56 -12.65
#